data_7d0eb924d04d42032297a12966423007
#
_entry.id   7d0eb924d04d42032297a12966423007
#
_cell.length_a   1.000
_cell.length_b   1.000
_cell.length_c   1.000
_cell.angle_alpha   90.00
_cell.angle_beta   90.00
_cell.angle_gamma   90.00
#
_symmetry.space_group_name_H-M   'P 1'
#
loop_
_entity.id
_entity.type
_entity.pdbx_description
1 polymer ?
#
loop_
_entity_poly.entity_id
_entity_poly.type
_entity_poly.pdbx_seq_one_letter_code
_entity_poly.pdbx_strand_id
1 'polypeptide(L)'
;GGGDYDFSKMQFIENKELQDFFKVHPDYVLDGEIYSFGKTLQCLSGEARRCETMNGSDYLEFYLYDIMIPDVPFEERLKLINVVKESLHLGFDPQRKWNPGELRIQIVPHVKVSGYENIMKLHNDYVEEGWEGVVCRNPSKPYGFGKRSNDMLKFKKYKDSCFTVVGIEQGLRPFEDMVFVLVTKEGAEFKAKPMGDLAQKIEYTKNFESKYLGKIGECKFFYYSEDGVPLQPSFKAFRDDLTYEDL
;
A
#
# COMPACT_ATOMS: atom_id res chain seq x y z
N GLY A 1 2.15 10.87 -4.43
CA GLY A 1 2.88 11.55 -5.47
C GLY A 1 2.88 10.71 -6.73
N GLY A 2 2.02 11.08 -7.71
CA GLY A 2 2.03 10.45 -9.01
C GLY A 2 3.23 10.96 -9.79
N GLY A 3 4.28 10.17 -9.88
CA GLY A 3 5.28 10.34 -10.91
C GLY A 3 4.81 9.60 -12.15
N ASP A 4 4.96 10.17 -13.31
CA ASP A 4 4.78 9.47 -14.56
C ASP A 4 5.85 8.38 -14.64
N TYR A 5 5.43 7.13 -14.46
CA TYR A 5 6.30 5.97 -14.61
C TYR A 5 6.20 5.51 -16.07
N ASP A 6 7.34 5.40 -16.73
CA ASP A 6 7.41 4.77 -18.06
C ASP A 6 7.37 3.24 -17.89
N PHE A 7 6.15 2.70 -17.92
CA PHE A 7 5.91 1.26 -17.86
C PHE A 7 6.23 0.53 -19.18
N SER A 8 6.55 1.28 -20.27
CA SER A 8 6.86 0.67 -21.57
C SER A 8 8.09 -0.26 -21.54
N LYS A 9 8.94 -0.10 -20.52
CA LYS A 9 10.16 -0.91 -20.31
C LYS A 9 9.95 -2.17 -19.47
N MET A 10 8.73 -2.39 -18.95
CA MET A 10 8.43 -3.63 -18.24
C MET A 10 8.21 -4.77 -19.24
N GLN A 11 8.98 -5.85 -19.10
CA GLN A 11 9.01 -6.98 -20.06
C GLN A 11 7.64 -7.58 -20.37
N PHE A 12 6.67 -7.50 -19.44
CA PHE A 12 5.33 -8.05 -19.69
C PHE A 12 4.49 -7.22 -20.67
N ILE A 13 4.80 -5.93 -20.90
CA ILE A 13 4.09 -5.07 -21.88
C ILE A 13 4.45 -5.48 -23.32
N GLU A 14 5.64 -6.00 -23.55
CA GLU A 14 6.08 -6.51 -24.85
C GLU A 14 5.55 -7.93 -25.11
N ASN A 15 4.88 -8.56 -24.15
CA ASN A 15 4.35 -9.90 -24.31
C ASN A 15 3.28 -9.95 -25.39
N LYS A 16 3.46 -10.79 -26.40
CA LYS A 16 2.57 -10.90 -27.55
C LYS A 16 1.16 -11.36 -27.18
N GLU A 17 1.03 -12.29 -26.21
CA GLU A 17 -0.28 -12.80 -25.78
C GLU A 17 -1.11 -11.68 -25.15
N LEU A 18 -0.49 -10.82 -24.33
CA LEU A 18 -1.14 -9.66 -23.74
C LEU A 18 -1.55 -8.63 -24.80
N GLN A 19 -0.68 -8.36 -25.76
CA GLN A 19 -0.99 -7.46 -26.89
C GLN A 19 -2.14 -7.98 -27.73
N ASP A 20 -2.16 -9.27 -28.05
CA ASP A 20 -3.23 -9.89 -28.82
C ASP A 20 -4.54 -9.92 -28.02
N PHE A 21 -4.48 -10.12 -26.71
CA PHE A 21 -5.64 -9.98 -25.82
C PHE A 21 -6.27 -8.58 -25.93
N PHE A 22 -5.48 -7.50 -25.83
CA PHE A 22 -6.00 -6.13 -25.94
C PHE A 22 -6.48 -5.73 -27.32
N LYS A 23 -6.03 -6.39 -28.39
CA LYS A 23 -6.60 -6.19 -29.73
C LYS A 23 -8.05 -6.69 -29.82
N VAL A 24 -8.35 -7.77 -29.09
CA VAL A 24 -9.71 -8.37 -29.02
C VAL A 24 -10.58 -7.64 -28.00
N HIS A 25 -9.97 -7.12 -26.94
CA HIS A 25 -10.63 -6.43 -25.83
C HIS A 25 -10.09 -5.01 -25.63
N PRO A 26 -10.28 -4.10 -26.60
CA PRO A 26 -9.66 -2.77 -26.57
C PRO A 26 -10.19 -1.86 -25.44
N ASP A 27 -11.38 -2.14 -24.92
CA ASP A 27 -12.02 -1.37 -23.85
C ASP A 27 -11.63 -1.85 -22.44
N TYR A 28 -10.84 -2.92 -22.33
CA TYR A 28 -10.42 -3.43 -21.05
C TYR A 28 -9.21 -2.64 -20.52
N VAL A 29 -9.33 -2.14 -19.30
CA VAL A 29 -8.22 -1.56 -18.55
C VAL A 29 -8.03 -2.40 -17.29
N LEU A 30 -6.91 -3.09 -17.21
CA LEU A 30 -6.57 -3.95 -16.08
C LEU A 30 -6.10 -3.09 -14.91
N ASP A 31 -6.69 -3.30 -13.73
CA ASP A 31 -6.31 -2.63 -12.47
C ASP A 31 -5.58 -3.60 -11.56
N GLY A 32 -4.37 -3.25 -11.18
CA GLY A 32 -3.48 -4.10 -10.40
C GLY A 32 -2.35 -3.34 -9.74
N GLU A 33 -1.45 -4.08 -9.14
CA GLU A 33 -0.27 -3.55 -8.48
C GLU A 33 0.99 -4.26 -8.97
N ILE A 34 2.07 -3.51 -9.20
CA ILE A 34 3.39 -4.10 -9.41
C ILE A 34 3.92 -4.55 -8.06
N TYR A 35 4.14 -5.84 -7.93
CA TYR A 35 4.50 -6.46 -6.68
C TYR A 35 5.49 -7.62 -6.89
N SER A 36 6.07 -8.08 -5.82
CA SER A 36 6.80 -9.35 -5.74
C SER A 36 6.74 -9.84 -4.30
N PHE A 37 6.25 -11.04 -4.11
CA PHE A 37 6.08 -11.63 -2.78
C PHE A 37 7.41 -11.72 -2.04
N GLY A 38 7.42 -11.31 -0.77
CA GLY A 38 8.61 -11.33 0.08
C GLY A 38 9.62 -10.19 -0.17
N LYS A 39 9.32 -9.23 -1.07
CA LYS A 39 10.14 -8.04 -1.28
C LYS A 39 9.59 -6.84 -0.53
N THR A 40 10.48 -5.96 -0.05
CA THR A 40 10.10 -4.73 0.64
C THR A 40 9.57 -3.69 -0.36
N LEU A 41 8.70 -2.78 0.09
CA LEU A 41 8.22 -1.66 -0.72
C LEU A 41 9.39 -0.80 -1.24
N GLN A 42 10.47 -0.69 -0.47
CA GLN A 42 11.67 0.06 -0.85
C GLN A 42 12.36 -0.58 -2.05
N CYS A 43 12.55 -1.90 -2.04
CA CYS A 43 13.06 -2.67 -3.18
C CYS A 43 12.16 -2.50 -4.41
N LEU A 44 10.85 -2.71 -4.26
CA LEU A 44 9.88 -2.63 -5.36
C LEU A 44 9.84 -1.23 -5.98
N SER A 45 9.80 -0.18 -5.15
CA SER A 45 9.81 1.22 -5.62
C SER A 45 11.14 1.59 -6.29
N GLY A 46 12.26 1.06 -5.79
CA GLY A 46 13.57 1.24 -6.39
C GLY A 46 13.64 0.66 -7.79
N GLU A 47 13.20 -0.59 -7.96
CA GLU A 47 13.19 -1.28 -9.25
C GLU A 47 12.20 -0.63 -10.25
N ALA A 48 10.98 -0.33 -9.81
CA ALA A 48 9.98 0.29 -10.67
C ALA A 48 10.38 1.70 -11.19
N ARG A 49 11.31 2.39 -10.50
CA ARG A 49 11.80 3.71 -10.90
C ARG A 49 13.04 3.67 -11.79
N ARG A 50 13.68 2.53 -11.93
CA ARG A 50 14.88 2.43 -12.77
C ARG A 50 14.54 2.57 -14.23
N CYS A 51 15.24 3.47 -14.92
CA CYS A 51 15.05 3.72 -16.35
C CYS A 51 15.66 2.65 -17.26
N GLU A 52 16.47 1.76 -16.73
CA GLU A 52 17.10 0.67 -17.48
C GLU A 52 16.69 -0.67 -16.88
N THR A 53 16.32 -1.63 -17.74
CA THR A 53 16.17 -3.03 -17.34
C THR A 53 17.54 -3.57 -16.97
N MET A 54 17.88 -3.53 -15.69
CA MET A 54 19.05 -4.23 -15.18
C MET A 54 18.69 -5.70 -14.93
N ASN A 55 19.70 -6.58 -15.02
CA ASN A 55 19.60 -7.95 -14.56
C ASN A 55 19.18 -7.98 -13.08
N GLY A 56 17.87 -8.05 -12.80
CA GLY A 56 17.32 -7.97 -11.43
C GLY A 56 15.87 -7.49 -11.34
N SER A 57 15.34 -6.81 -12.36
CA SER A 57 13.91 -6.51 -12.46
C SER A 57 13.04 -7.74 -12.81
N ASP A 58 13.70 -8.87 -12.96
CA ASP A 58 13.10 -10.15 -13.32
C ASP A 58 12.17 -10.75 -12.24
N TYR A 59 12.03 -10.10 -11.09
CA TYR A 59 11.13 -10.53 -10.04
C TYR A 59 9.82 -9.71 -9.96
N LEU A 60 9.69 -8.60 -10.71
CA LEU A 60 8.46 -7.81 -10.70
C LEU A 60 7.34 -8.53 -11.44
N GLU A 61 6.18 -8.57 -10.81
CA GLU A 61 4.97 -9.19 -11.30
C GLU A 61 3.80 -8.19 -11.24
N PHE A 62 2.80 -8.36 -12.11
CA PHE A 62 1.57 -7.57 -12.04
C PHE A 62 0.48 -8.40 -11.35
N TYR A 63 0.04 -7.94 -10.19
CA TYR A 63 -1.03 -8.56 -9.41
C TYR A 63 -2.37 -7.93 -9.80
N LEU A 64 -3.08 -8.57 -10.72
CA LEU A 64 -4.38 -8.15 -11.23
C LEU A 64 -5.48 -8.43 -10.20
N TYR A 65 -6.26 -7.41 -9.82
CA TYR A 65 -7.36 -7.55 -8.87
C TYR A 65 -8.67 -6.91 -9.34
N ASP A 66 -8.69 -6.12 -10.43
CA ASP A 66 -9.91 -5.53 -10.99
C ASP A 66 -9.77 -5.20 -12.47
N ILE A 67 -10.89 -4.85 -13.11
CA ILE A 67 -10.96 -4.27 -14.45
C ILE A 67 -11.73 -2.95 -14.34
N MET A 68 -11.15 -1.88 -14.87
CA MET A 68 -11.72 -0.54 -14.78
C MET A 68 -12.80 -0.34 -15.85
N ILE A 69 -14.04 -0.70 -15.54
CA ILE A 69 -15.20 -0.50 -16.41
C ILE A 69 -16.21 0.38 -15.68
N PRO A 70 -16.58 1.54 -16.26
CA PRO A 70 -17.59 2.42 -15.68
C PRO A 70 -18.93 1.71 -15.49
N ASP A 71 -19.64 2.07 -14.42
CA ASP A 71 -21.02 1.66 -14.13
C ASP A 71 -21.30 0.15 -14.05
N VAL A 72 -20.26 -0.71 -14.10
CA VAL A 72 -20.38 -2.15 -13.97
C VAL A 72 -20.09 -2.56 -12.51
N PRO A 73 -21.01 -3.30 -11.83
CA PRO A 73 -20.81 -3.81 -10.48
C PRO A 73 -19.57 -4.71 -10.37
N PHE A 74 -18.95 -4.73 -9.16
CA PHE A 74 -17.72 -5.52 -8.95
C PHE A 74 -17.94 -7.02 -9.23
N GLU A 75 -19.08 -7.60 -8.86
CA GLU A 75 -19.38 -9.00 -9.14
C GLU A 75 -19.42 -9.35 -10.64
N GLU A 76 -19.83 -8.41 -11.49
CA GLU A 76 -19.79 -8.59 -12.95
C GLU A 76 -18.37 -8.41 -13.49
N ARG A 77 -17.61 -7.44 -12.96
CA ARG A 77 -16.19 -7.27 -13.33
C ARG A 77 -15.36 -8.50 -12.93
N LEU A 78 -15.70 -9.15 -11.82
CA LEU A 78 -15.05 -10.39 -11.40
C LEU A 78 -15.24 -11.53 -12.41
N LYS A 79 -16.39 -11.61 -13.08
CA LYS A 79 -16.59 -12.55 -14.20
C LYS A 79 -15.67 -12.25 -15.37
N LEU A 80 -15.45 -10.95 -15.66
CA LEU A 80 -14.53 -10.52 -16.72
C LEU A 80 -13.05 -10.80 -16.35
N ILE A 81 -12.68 -10.70 -15.08
CA ILE A 81 -11.36 -11.17 -14.60
C ILE A 81 -11.16 -12.65 -14.90
N ASN A 82 -12.20 -13.47 -14.73
CA ASN A 82 -12.12 -14.90 -15.09
C ASN A 82 -11.91 -15.10 -16.59
N VAL A 83 -12.52 -14.26 -17.45
CA VAL A 83 -12.25 -14.28 -18.90
C VAL A 83 -10.77 -13.97 -19.18
N VAL A 84 -10.21 -12.94 -18.53
CA VAL A 84 -8.78 -12.61 -18.64
C VAL A 84 -7.91 -13.79 -18.20
N LYS A 85 -8.25 -14.39 -17.04
CA LYS A 85 -7.57 -15.54 -16.47
C LYS A 85 -7.52 -16.73 -17.44
N GLU A 86 -8.64 -17.07 -18.03
CA GLU A 86 -8.77 -18.18 -18.97
C GLU A 86 -8.05 -17.90 -20.29
N SER A 87 -8.23 -16.69 -20.86
CA SER A 87 -7.64 -16.29 -22.14
C SER A 87 -6.11 -16.21 -22.13
N LEU A 88 -5.54 -15.82 -20.98
CA LEU A 88 -4.09 -15.67 -20.80
C LEU A 88 -3.48 -16.80 -19.94
N HIS A 89 -4.23 -17.84 -19.65
CA HIS A 89 -3.79 -18.99 -18.82
C HIS A 89 -3.14 -18.59 -17.48
N LEU A 90 -3.71 -17.55 -16.82
CA LEU A 90 -3.18 -16.99 -15.60
C LEU A 90 -3.60 -17.79 -14.35
N GLY A 91 -2.80 -17.68 -13.30
CA GLY A 91 -3.06 -18.28 -12.00
C GLY A 91 -2.67 -17.38 -10.85
N PHE A 92 -2.59 -17.96 -9.67
CA PHE A 92 -2.03 -17.34 -8.49
C PHE A 92 -1.09 -18.32 -7.81
N ASP A 93 0.20 -18.02 -7.86
CA ASP A 93 1.25 -18.71 -7.13
C ASP A 93 2.37 -17.68 -6.80
N PRO A 94 2.35 -17.10 -5.60
CA PRO A 94 3.31 -16.06 -5.21
C PRO A 94 4.76 -16.57 -5.11
N GLN A 95 4.98 -17.89 -5.14
CA GLN A 95 6.29 -18.50 -5.11
C GLN A 95 6.74 -19.04 -6.49
N ARG A 96 5.93 -18.75 -7.54
CA ARG A 96 6.23 -19.19 -8.90
C ARG A 96 7.58 -18.68 -9.37
N LYS A 97 8.34 -19.57 -9.98
CA LYS A 97 9.55 -19.20 -10.72
C LYS A 97 9.18 -19.00 -12.19
N TRP A 98 9.50 -17.84 -12.70
CA TRP A 98 9.21 -17.44 -14.07
C TRP A 98 10.37 -17.76 -15.01
N ASN A 99 10.04 -18.26 -16.19
CA ASN A 99 11.01 -18.38 -17.28
C ASN A 99 11.13 -17.05 -18.04
N PRO A 100 12.25 -16.81 -18.73
CA PRO A 100 12.38 -15.66 -19.61
C PRO A 100 11.24 -15.61 -20.66
N GLY A 101 10.60 -14.45 -20.80
CA GLY A 101 9.52 -14.24 -21.76
C GLY A 101 8.11 -14.68 -21.31
N GLU A 102 7.97 -15.31 -20.14
CA GLU A 102 6.64 -15.61 -19.59
C GLU A 102 5.90 -14.31 -19.17
N LEU A 103 4.57 -14.35 -19.33
CA LEU A 103 3.68 -13.25 -18.90
C LEU A 103 3.56 -13.26 -17.37
N ARG A 104 4.20 -12.30 -16.72
CA ARG A 104 4.27 -12.20 -15.24
C ARG A 104 3.08 -11.49 -14.66
N ILE A 105 1.90 -12.07 -14.86
CA ILE A 105 0.63 -11.60 -14.28
C ILE A 105 0.10 -12.66 -13.31
N GLN A 106 -0.22 -12.24 -12.10
CA GLN A 106 -0.89 -13.04 -11.08
C GLN A 106 -2.34 -12.56 -10.93
N ILE A 107 -3.29 -13.47 -10.81
CA ILE A 107 -4.67 -13.10 -10.47
C ILE A 107 -4.83 -13.15 -8.95
N VAL A 108 -5.06 -12.00 -8.33
CA VAL A 108 -5.30 -11.94 -6.89
C VAL A 108 -6.55 -12.76 -6.53
N PRO A 109 -6.49 -13.67 -5.55
CA PRO A 109 -7.63 -14.48 -5.15
C PRO A 109 -8.78 -13.61 -4.62
N HIS A 110 -10.01 -13.98 -5.02
CA HIS A 110 -11.23 -13.35 -4.55
C HIS A 110 -12.09 -14.37 -3.79
N VAL A 111 -12.43 -14.04 -2.56
CA VAL A 111 -13.23 -14.90 -1.69
C VAL A 111 -14.50 -14.17 -1.28
N LYS A 112 -15.68 -14.78 -1.51
CA LYS A 112 -16.94 -14.22 -1.02
C LYS A 112 -17.05 -14.48 0.48
N VAL A 113 -17.20 -13.39 1.24
CA VAL A 113 -17.27 -13.43 2.69
C VAL A 113 -18.36 -12.50 3.20
N SER A 114 -18.96 -12.80 4.34
CA SER A 114 -19.90 -11.93 5.04
C SER A 114 -19.61 -11.91 6.53
N GLY A 115 -19.88 -10.78 7.15
CA GLY A 115 -19.65 -10.54 8.58
C GLY A 115 -18.21 -10.18 8.93
N TYR A 116 -18.09 -9.28 9.92
CA TYR A 116 -16.80 -8.74 10.35
C TYR A 116 -15.83 -9.82 10.86
N GLU A 117 -16.33 -10.78 11.63
CA GLU A 117 -15.51 -11.85 12.21
C GLU A 117 -14.86 -12.72 11.11
N ASN A 118 -15.60 -13.05 10.05
CA ASN A 118 -15.06 -13.84 8.95
C ASN A 118 -14.03 -13.03 8.13
N ILE A 119 -14.25 -11.72 7.96
CA ILE A 119 -13.27 -10.84 7.32
C ILE A 119 -11.98 -10.80 8.15
N MET A 120 -12.10 -10.67 9.47
CA MET A 120 -10.92 -10.61 10.36
C MET A 120 -10.19 -11.96 10.42
N LYS A 121 -10.91 -13.07 10.34
CA LYS A 121 -10.26 -14.38 10.23
C LYS A 121 -9.40 -14.47 8.97
N LEU A 122 -9.98 -14.17 7.79
CA LEU A 122 -9.23 -14.15 6.53
C LEU A 122 -8.06 -13.16 6.57
N HIS A 123 -8.27 -11.98 7.17
CA HIS A 123 -7.19 -11.01 7.34
C HIS A 123 -6.02 -11.62 8.13
N ASN A 124 -6.29 -12.29 9.23
CA ASN A 124 -5.25 -12.89 10.06
C ASN A 124 -4.54 -14.05 9.34
N ASP A 125 -5.30 -14.91 8.66
CA ASP A 125 -4.76 -16.02 7.88
C ASP A 125 -3.77 -15.48 6.81
N TYR A 126 -4.17 -14.48 6.03
CA TYR A 126 -3.28 -13.87 5.01
C TYR A 126 -2.09 -13.12 5.61
N VAL A 127 -2.26 -12.47 6.76
CA VAL A 127 -1.14 -11.82 7.45
C VAL A 127 -0.13 -12.85 7.96
N GLU A 128 -0.56 -14.01 8.43
CA GLU A 128 0.31 -15.12 8.81
C GLU A 128 1.07 -15.70 7.61
N GLU A 129 0.46 -15.72 6.44
CA GLU A 129 1.11 -16.08 5.18
C GLU A 129 2.10 -15.03 4.65
N GLY A 130 2.19 -13.84 5.26
CA GLY A 130 3.11 -12.77 4.89
C GLY A 130 2.51 -11.64 4.03
N TRP A 131 1.19 -11.63 3.84
CA TRP A 131 0.51 -10.52 3.15
C TRP A 131 0.25 -9.33 4.08
N GLU A 132 0.03 -8.13 3.49
CA GLU A 132 -0.28 -6.93 4.27
C GLU A 132 -1.68 -6.95 4.93
N GLY A 133 -2.59 -7.76 4.41
CA GLY A 133 -3.97 -7.87 4.86
C GLY A 133 -4.95 -8.13 3.72
N VAL A 134 -6.18 -7.65 3.85
CA VAL A 134 -7.25 -7.87 2.86
C VAL A 134 -7.92 -6.57 2.42
N VAL A 135 -8.44 -6.58 1.20
CA VAL A 135 -9.29 -5.51 0.67
C VAL A 135 -10.69 -6.06 0.44
N CYS A 136 -11.66 -5.54 1.19
CA CYS A 136 -13.07 -5.88 1.02
C CYS A 136 -13.72 -4.94 0.02
N ARG A 137 -14.46 -5.48 -0.93
CA ARG A 137 -15.21 -4.72 -1.93
C ARG A 137 -16.69 -5.03 -1.84
N ASN A 138 -17.52 -4.01 -2.01
CA ASN A 138 -18.96 -4.20 -2.13
C ASN A 138 -19.27 -4.78 -3.53
N PRO A 139 -19.83 -6.01 -3.62
CA PRO A 139 -20.02 -6.69 -4.91
C PRO A 139 -20.98 -5.97 -5.85
N SER A 140 -21.97 -5.25 -5.32
CA SER A 140 -23.00 -4.57 -6.11
C SER A 140 -22.60 -3.16 -6.57
N LYS A 141 -21.40 -2.67 -6.25
CA LYS A 141 -20.99 -1.28 -6.55
C LYS A 141 -20.07 -1.19 -7.76
N PRO A 142 -20.22 -0.13 -8.56
CA PRO A 142 -19.38 0.11 -9.71
C PRO A 142 -17.96 0.50 -9.32
N TYR A 143 -17.08 0.59 -10.31
CA TYR A 143 -15.71 1.06 -10.13
C TYR A 143 -15.68 2.55 -9.75
N GLY A 144 -14.98 2.89 -8.68
CA GLY A 144 -14.87 4.25 -8.17
C GLY A 144 -13.67 5.02 -8.74
N PHE A 145 -13.83 5.72 -9.86
CA PHE A 145 -12.77 6.50 -10.49
C PHE A 145 -12.41 7.74 -9.64
N GLY A 146 -11.14 7.84 -9.22
CA GLY A 146 -10.56 9.02 -8.58
C GLY A 146 -11.23 9.43 -7.25
N LYS A 147 -12.08 8.60 -6.66
CA LYS A 147 -12.81 8.88 -5.42
C LYS A 147 -12.51 7.82 -4.36
N ARG A 148 -12.41 8.28 -3.12
CA ARG A 148 -12.47 7.38 -1.96
C ARG A 148 -13.94 7.02 -1.69
N SER A 149 -14.21 5.73 -1.48
CA SER A 149 -15.54 5.21 -1.21
C SER A 149 -15.50 4.23 -0.05
N ASN A 150 -16.60 4.17 0.70
CA ASN A 150 -16.81 3.14 1.72
C ASN A 150 -17.16 1.77 1.10
N ASP A 151 -17.28 1.68 -0.22
CA ASP A 151 -17.51 0.43 -0.94
C ASP A 151 -16.25 -0.41 -1.10
N MET A 152 -15.10 0.16 -0.72
CA MET A 152 -13.82 -0.54 -0.68
C MET A 152 -13.11 -0.24 0.65
N LEU A 153 -12.99 -1.25 1.50
CA LEU A 153 -12.37 -1.16 2.82
C LEU A 153 -11.07 -1.97 2.83
N LYS A 154 -10.00 -1.35 3.32
CA LYS A 154 -8.68 -1.98 3.46
C LYS A 154 -8.43 -2.34 4.92
N PHE A 155 -8.25 -3.61 5.19
CA PHE A 155 -7.85 -4.13 6.49
C PHE A 155 -6.37 -4.51 6.40
N LYS A 156 -5.52 -3.73 7.08
CA LYS A 156 -4.07 -3.91 7.09
C LYS A 156 -3.58 -4.10 8.52
N LYS A 157 -2.54 -4.90 8.68
CA LYS A 157 -1.84 -5.01 9.98
C LYS A 157 -0.99 -3.76 10.19
N TYR A 158 -1.13 -3.17 11.36
CA TYR A 158 -0.29 -2.06 11.81
C TYR A 158 0.53 -2.48 13.02
N LYS A 159 1.67 -1.83 13.17
CA LYS A 159 2.46 -1.85 14.41
C LYS A 159 2.27 -0.53 15.12
N ASP A 160 2.27 -0.56 16.42
CA ASP A 160 2.36 0.62 17.28
C ASP A 160 3.72 0.58 17.99
N SER A 161 4.40 1.72 18.07
CA SER A 161 5.62 1.88 18.87
C SER A 161 5.78 3.32 19.29
N CYS A 162 6.62 3.54 20.29
CA CYS A 162 6.86 4.83 20.90
C CYS A 162 8.22 5.37 20.52
N PHE A 163 8.30 6.70 20.33
CA PHE A 163 9.49 7.41 19.87
C PHE A 163 9.59 8.78 20.52
N THR A 164 10.80 9.33 20.64
CA THR A 164 10.99 10.67 21.16
C THR A 164 10.66 11.71 20.11
N VAL A 165 9.82 12.68 20.47
CA VAL A 165 9.48 13.82 19.60
C VAL A 165 10.54 14.91 19.76
N VAL A 166 11.26 15.19 18.67
CA VAL A 166 12.41 16.12 18.66
C VAL A 166 12.14 17.39 17.87
N GLY A 167 11.06 17.46 17.11
CA GLY A 167 10.77 18.62 16.29
C GLY A 167 9.36 18.63 15.73
N ILE A 168 9.06 19.76 15.08
CA ILE A 168 7.83 19.98 14.34
C ILE A 168 8.17 20.69 13.03
N GLU A 169 7.55 20.28 11.94
CA GLU A 169 7.63 20.97 10.66
C GLU A 169 6.23 21.29 10.14
N GLN A 170 6.13 22.35 9.36
CA GLN A 170 4.90 22.76 8.72
C GLN A 170 5.02 22.63 7.21
N GLY A 171 3.97 22.15 6.56
CA GLY A 171 3.87 22.09 5.11
C GLY A 171 3.27 23.37 4.50
N LEU A 172 2.81 23.27 3.27
CA LEU A 172 2.26 24.39 2.49
C LEU A 172 0.99 24.98 3.11
N ARG A 173 0.17 24.18 3.79
CA ARG A 173 -1.01 24.64 4.52
C ARG A 173 -0.68 24.69 6.01
N PRO A 174 -0.59 25.88 6.61
CA PRO A 174 -0.29 26.02 8.03
C PRO A 174 -1.22 25.17 8.88
N PHE A 175 -0.67 24.50 9.87
CA PHE A 175 -1.32 23.57 10.80
C PHE A 175 -1.87 22.28 10.16
N GLU A 176 -2.56 22.32 9.01
CA GLU A 176 -3.12 21.13 8.36
C GLU A 176 -2.04 20.13 7.94
N ASP A 177 -0.92 20.63 7.40
CA ASP A 177 0.18 19.83 6.90
C ASP A 177 1.35 19.75 7.90
N MET A 178 1.12 20.06 9.17
CA MET A 178 2.11 19.88 10.22
C MET A 178 2.47 18.40 10.39
N VAL A 179 3.73 18.14 10.67
CA VAL A 179 4.25 16.82 11.04
C VAL A 179 5.16 16.94 12.26
N PHE A 180 5.17 15.92 13.08
CA PHE A 180 6.20 15.77 14.11
C PHE A 180 7.45 15.15 13.50
N VAL A 181 8.61 15.61 13.95
CA VAL A 181 9.89 14.95 13.74
C VAL A 181 10.16 14.09 14.98
N LEU A 182 10.37 12.81 14.78
CA LEU A 182 10.62 11.83 15.82
C LEU A 182 11.95 11.13 15.56
N VAL A 183 12.53 10.58 16.61
CA VAL A 183 13.79 9.87 16.53
C VAL A 183 13.65 8.45 17.10
N THR A 184 14.24 7.48 16.40
CA THR A 184 14.35 6.10 16.90
C THR A 184 15.40 6.01 18.00
N LYS A 185 15.44 4.90 18.72
CA LYS A 185 16.45 4.66 19.76
C LYS A 185 17.89 4.69 19.20
N GLU A 186 18.06 4.29 17.96
CA GLU A 186 19.33 4.31 17.22
C GLU A 186 19.70 5.69 16.68
N GLY A 187 18.84 6.71 16.85
CA GLY A 187 19.08 8.08 16.44
C GLY A 187 18.63 8.43 15.02
N ALA A 188 17.90 7.54 14.34
CA ALA A 188 17.37 7.85 13.01
C ALA A 188 16.11 8.71 13.11
N GLU A 189 16.09 9.83 12.38
CA GLU A 189 14.95 10.75 12.34
C GLU A 189 13.92 10.34 11.28
N PHE A 190 12.65 10.55 11.62
CA PHE A 190 11.53 10.36 10.67
C PHE A 190 10.38 11.32 10.99
N LYS A 191 9.44 11.45 10.05
CA LYS A 191 8.31 12.37 10.16
C LYS A 191 7.00 11.61 10.23
N ALA A 192 6.13 12.02 11.18
CA ALA A 192 4.80 11.45 11.32
C ALA A 192 3.72 12.54 11.39
N LYS A 193 2.68 12.38 10.54
CA LYS A 193 1.53 13.30 10.57
C LYS A 193 0.63 12.94 11.75
N PRO A 194 0.25 13.92 12.62
CA PRO A 194 -0.66 13.62 13.71
C PRO A 194 -2.06 13.25 13.21
N MET A 195 -2.62 12.23 13.81
CA MET A 195 -4.03 11.92 13.74
C MET A 195 -4.79 12.97 14.59
N GLY A 196 -5.98 13.33 14.18
CA GLY A 196 -6.79 14.31 14.91
C GLY A 196 -7.25 15.47 14.04
N ASP A 197 -8.01 16.35 14.65
CA ASP A 197 -8.61 17.51 13.99
C ASP A 197 -7.65 18.70 13.87
N LEU A 198 -8.12 19.76 13.21
CA LEU A 198 -7.32 20.97 13.01
C LEU A 198 -7.06 21.71 14.34
N ALA A 199 -8.02 21.69 15.28
CA ALA A 199 -7.86 22.38 16.56
C ALA A 199 -6.71 21.76 17.38
N GLN A 200 -6.62 20.45 17.39
CA GLN A 200 -5.53 19.72 18.05
C GLN A 200 -4.18 19.98 17.39
N LYS A 201 -4.12 20.08 16.07
CA LYS A 201 -2.88 20.40 15.35
C LYS A 201 -2.41 21.84 15.61
N ILE A 202 -3.34 22.79 15.72
CA ILE A 202 -3.05 24.16 16.12
C ILE A 202 -2.48 24.20 17.54
N GLU A 203 -3.07 23.45 18.46
CA GLU A 203 -2.60 23.34 19.84
C GLU A 203 -1.18 22.78 19.91
N TYR A 204 -0.91 21.70 19.20
CA TYR A 204 0.43 21.11 19.10
C TYR A 204 1.44 22.11 18.58
N THR A 205 1.11 22.84 17.52
CA THR A 205 2.04 23.82 16.91
C THR A 205 2.33 24.98 17.84
N LYS A 206 1.31 25.57 18.48
CA LYS A 206 1.47 26.74 19.35
C LYS A 206 2.22 26.46 20.64
N ASN A 207 2.08 25.28 21.17
CA ASN A 207 2.65 24.90 22.47
C ASN A 207 3.82 23.90 22.34
N PHE A 208 4.36 23.71 21.13
CA PHE A 208 5.32 22.65 20.87
C PHE A 208 6.50 22.67 21.84
N GLU A 209 7.24 23.79 21.86
CA GLU A 209 8.47 23.89 22.68
C GLU A 209 8.22 23.80 24.19
N SER A 210 7.08 24.34 24.64
CA SER A 210 6.78 24.39 26.09
C SER A 210 6.17 23.10 26.63
N LYS A 211 5.50 22.28 25.77
CA LYS A 211 4.73 21.12 26.22
C LYS A 211 5.11 19.80 25.59
N TYR A 212 5.62 19.81 24.36
CA TYR A 212 5.69 18.58 23.54
C TYR A 212 7.10 18.18 23.13
N LEU A 213 8.02 19.11 23.08
CA LEU A 213 9.43 18.84 22.76
C LEU A 213 10.04 17.89 23.78
N GLY A 214 10.66 16.82 23.31
CA GLY A 214 11.30 15.80 24.14
C GLY A 214 10.35 14.77 24.76
N LYS A 215 9.02 14.89 24.56
CA LYS A 215 8.06 13.88 25.02
C LYS A 215 8.06 12.63 24.15
N ILE A 216 7.55 11.56 24.72
CA ILE A 216 7.33 10.31 24.01
C ILE A 216 6.00 10.35 23.24
N GLY A 217 6.05 10.01 21.97
CA GLY A 217 4.90 9.92 21.10
C GLY A 217 4.69 8.50 20.56
N GLU A 218 3.46 8.02 20.62
CA GLU A 218 3.06 6.74 20.04
C GLU A 218 2.73 6.94 18.55
N CYS A 219 3.36 6.16 17.71
CA CYS A 219 3.10 6.12 16.27
C CYS A 219 2.55 4.77 15.84
N LYS A 220 1.63 4.83 14.89
CA LYS A 220 1.10 3.70 14.15
C LYS A 220 1.74 3.68 12.75
N PHE A 221 2.27 2.54 12.32
CA PHE A 221 2.95 2.38 11.04
C PHE A 221 2.82 0.94 10.53
N PHE A 222 3.22 0.68 9.28
CA PHE A 222 3.10 -0.66 8.70
C PHE A 222 4.24 -1.57 9.11
N TYR A 223 5.47 -1.18 8.83
CA TYR A 223 6.70 -1.94 9.14
C TYR A 223 7.89 -0.99 9.20
N TYR A 224 9.01 -1.50 9.65
CA TYR A 224 10.28 -0.77 9.62
C TYR A 224 10.95 -0.93 8.26
N SER A 225 11.63 0.13 7.80
CA SER A 225 12.59 0.03 6.69
C SER A 225 13.79 -0.82 7.08
N GLU A 226 14.67 -1.09 6.12
CA GLU A 226 15.94 -1.78 6.38
C GLU A 226 16.82 -0.99 7.36
N ASP A 227 16.68 0.32 7.40
CA ASP A 227 17.38 1.23 8.31
C ASP A 227 16.67 1.38 9.68
N GLY A 228 15.67 0.56 9.99
CA GLY A 228 14.94 0.62 11.26
C GLY A 228 13.98 1.80 11.41
N VAL A 229 13.65 2.51 10.34
CA VAL A 229 12.75 3.67 10.35
C VAL A 229 11.31 3.23 10.05
N PRO A 230 10.30 3.70 10.83
CA PRO A 230 8.89 3.43 10.55
C PRO A 230 8.46 3.90 9.15
N LEU A 231 7.80 3.06 8.37
CA LEU A 231 7.27 3.40 7.07
C LEU A 231 5.80 3.79 7.14
N GLN A 232 5.47 4.92 6.49
CA GLN A 232 4.14 5.55 6.49
C GLN A 232 3.58 5.77 7.91
N PRO A 233 4.37 6.36 8.84
CA PRO A 233 3.94 6.54 10.20
C PRO A 233 2.86 7.61 10.32
N SER A 234 1.93 7.37 11.26
CA SER A 234 0.95 8.35 11.74
C SER A 234 1.13 8.49 13.25
N PHE A 235 1.25 9.71 13.72
CA PHE A 235 1.33 9.99 15.15
C PHE A 235 -0.05 9.87 15.78
N LYS A 236 -0.18 9.03 16.82
CA LYS A 236 -1.46 8.78 17.53
C LYS A 236 -1.67 9.73 18.69
N ALA A 237 -0.76 9.70 19.65
CA ALA A 237 -0.88 10.45 20.91
C ALA A 237 0.47 10.58 21.60
N PHE A 238 0.56 11.53 22.52
CA PHE A 238 1.66 11.58 23.50
C PHE A 238 1.44 10.55 24.61
N ARG A 239 2.53 10.00 25.12
CA ARG A 239 2.56 9.02 26.20
C ARG A 239 3.22 9.65 27.41
N ASP A 240 2.40 10.32 28.23
CA ASP A 240 2.86 10.97 29.47
C ASP A 240 3.23 9.97 30.58
N ASP A 241 2.89 8.70 30.35
CA ASP A 241 3.21 7.56 31.23
C ASP A 241 4.57 6.91 30.92
N LEU A 242 5.25 7.33 29.85
CA LEU A 242 6.54 6.77 29.41
C LEU A 242 7.65 7.81 29.43
N THR A 243 8.88 7.32 29.68
CA THR A 243 10.13 8.07 29.60
C THR A 243 11.03 7.53 28.48
N TYR A 244 12.15 8.21 28.20
CA TYR A 244 13.14 7.72 27.23
C TYR A 244 13.72 6.34 27.61
N GLU A 245 13.76 6.02 28.90
CA GLU A 245 14.29 4.74 29.41
C GLU A 245 13.36 3.56 29.10
N ASP A 246 12.09 3.85 28.81
CA ASP A 246 11.06 2.84 28.48
C ASP A 246 11.01 2.47 26.98
N LEU A 247 11.84 3.11 26.13
CA LEU A 247 11.89 2.90 24.67
C LEU A 247 12.77 1.73 24.23
#